data_2235ae54de860facdbc131ed4e916e13
#
_entry.id   2235ae54de860facdbc131ed4e916e13
#
_cell.length_a   1.000
_cell.length_b   1.000
_cell.length_c   1.000
_cell.angle_alpha   90.00
_cell.angle_beta   90.00
_cell.angle_gamma   90.00
#
_symmetry.space_group_name_H-M   'P 1'
#
loop_
_entity.id
_entity.type
_entity.pdbx_description
1 polymer ?
#
loop_
_entity_poly.entity_id
_entity_poly.type
_entity_poly.pdbx_seq_one_letter_code
_entity_poly.pdbx_strand_id
1 'polypeptide(L)'
;MTTQWDEVGSVAGVGSLDLGPLKESLHRQVIDSLDLTIIAKLDGGQLKAELSKLVTELLESESVPLSMKEREELISDIQHEVMGLGPLEPLVQDQTVNDILVNRCDQIYVERAGKLELTDIKFRDEGHLRKIIEKIVSAVGRRIDESSPMVDARLLDGSRVNAIIPPLALDGSSISIRKFSKDKLQITDLVEKRSLTPEIAELLRGIVEARLNILISGGTGTGKTTILNILSSFIPTDERIVTIEDSAELQLRQEHVVRLETRPPNVEGRGEVSQRELVKNCLRMRPDRIVMGEVRSGECLDMLQAMNTGHDGSLTTIHANTPRDCLTRVETLVAMAGLNLATKALRHYISSAIDVVLQMTRLSDGSRKMTSLSEIVGMEGETITLQEIFLFKQTGLDEQRKVHGTFMASGVRPKFVERFKALGIAVDADIFDPEKIYEV
;
A
#
# COMPACT_ATOMS: atom_id res chain seq x y z
N MET A 1 -60.64 43.84 27.43
CA MET A 1 -61.08 42.43 27.32
C MET A 1 -59.89 41.61 26.80
N THR A 2 -59.31 40.98 27.74
CA THR A 2 -58.12 40.10 27.64
C THR A 2 -58.60 38.71 27.29
N THR A 3 -57.93 38.04 26.32
CA THR A 3 -57.92 36.58 26.25
C THR A 3 -56.51 36.09 26.00
N GLN A 4 -56.02 35.53 27.04
CA GLN A 4 -54.84 34.69 27.18
C GLN A 4 -55.03 33.42 26.35
N TRP A 5 -54.03 33.02 25.55
CA TRP A 5 -53.91 31.65 25.03
C TRP A 5 -52.61 31.05 25.48
N ASP A 6 -52.80 29.92 26.09
CA ASP A 6 -51.83 29.15 26.83
C ASP A 6 -50.66 28.66 25.96
N GLU A 7 -49.50 28.61 26.60
CA GLU A 7 -48.30 27.87 26.18
C GLU A 7 -48.62 26.38 26.06
N VAL A 8 -48.54 25.83 24.88
CA VAL A 8 -48.43 24.39 24.70
C VAL A 8 -46.97 24.01 24.78
N GLY A 9 -46.66 23.25 25.81
CA GLY A 9 -45.32 22.81 26.16
C GLY A 9 -44.61 22.12 25.02
N SER A 10 -43.33 22.48 24.82
CA SER A 10 -42.40 21.76 24.02
C SER A 10 -42.26 20.34 24.58
N VAL A 11 -42.61 19.36 23.77
CA VAL A 11 -42.35 17.96 24.07
C VAL A 11 -40.83 17.79 24.18
N ALA A 12 -40.37 17.48 25.37
CA ALA A 12 -38.98 17.14 25.66
C ALA A 12 -38.51 16.07 24.68
N GLY A 13 -37.31 16.27 24.10
CA GLY A 13 -36.69 15.33 23.21
C GLY A 13 -36.61 13.95 23.85
N VAL A 14 -37.09 12.96 23.12
CA VAL A 14 -36.87 11.54 23.43
C VAL A 14 -35.34 11.35 23.37
N GLY A 15 -34.72 11.17 24.54
CA GLY A 15 -33.30 10.83 24.63
C GLY A 15 -33.04 9.57 23.78
N SER A 16 -32.03 9.59 22.97
CA SER A 16 -31.59 8.41 22.22
C SER A 16 -31.42 7.26 23.23
N LEU A 17 -32.18 6.19 23.04
CA LEU A 17 -31.98 4.95 23.79
C LEU A 17 -30.54 4.50 23.62
N ASP A 18 -29.82 4.26 24.71
CA ASP A 18 -28.53 3.61 24.66
C ASP A 18 -28.74 2.15 24.23
N LEU A 19 -28.48 1.88 22.93
CA LEU A 19 -28.66 0.56 22.34
C LEU A 19 -27.49 -0.40 22.65
N GLY A 20 -26.45 0.06 23.35
CA GLY A 20 -25.28 -0.74 23.71
C GLY A 20 -25.61 -2.04 24.46
N PRO A 21 -26.38 -2.02 25.56
CA PRO A 21 -26.76 -3.22 26.29
C PRO A 21 -27.62 -4.19 25.48
N LEU A 22 -28.53 -3.66 24.65
CA LEU A 22 -29.37 -4.46 23.77
C LEU A 22 -28.53 -5.17 22.70
N LYS A 23 -27.61 -4.44 22.09
CA LYS A 23 -26.68 -4.98 21.09
C LYS A 23 -25.84 -6.13 21.66
N GLU A 24 -25.37 -6.00 22.90
CA GLU A 24 -24.59 -7.04 23.57
C GLU A 24 -25.43 -8.28 23.86
N SER A 25 -26.67 -8.11 24.36
CA SER A 25 -27.60 -9.21 24.60
C SER A 25 -27.89 -9.97 23.33
N LEU A 26 -28.27 -9.26 22.26
CA LEU A 26 -28.56 -9.84 20.95
C LEU A 26 -27.34 -10.55 20.35
N HIS A 27 -26.16 -9.95 20.42
CA HIS A 27 -24.93 -10.59 19.92
C HIS A 27 -24.67 -11.92 20.62
N ARG A 28 -24.83 -11.98 21.94
CA ARG A 28 -24.68 -13.21 22.72
C ARG A 28 -25.74 -14.27 22.33
N GLN A 29 -27.00 -13.86 22.26
CA GLN A 29 -28.10 -14.75 21.88
C GLN A 29 -27.94 -15.29 20.44
N VAL A 30 -27.47 -14.46 19.52
CA VAL A 30 -27.13 -14.87 18.15
C VAL A 30 -26.05 -15.95 18.14
N ILE A 31 -24.95 -15.73 18.88
CA ILE A 31 -23.84 -16.71 18.94
C ILE A 31 -24.33 -18.04 19.55
N ASP A 32 -25.13 -17.98 20.63
CA ASP A 32 -25.66 -19.18 21.30
C ASP A 32 -26.66 -19.93 20.43
N SER A 33 -27.37 -19.23 19.54
CA SER A 33 -28.39 -19.80 18.65
C SER A 33 -27.83 -20.30 17.31
N LEU A 34 -26.61 -19.92 16.97
CA LEU A 34 -25.98 -20.31 15.69
C LEU A 34 -25.45 -21.76 15.73
N ASP A 35 -26.01 -22.62 14.89
CA ASP A 35 -25.46 -23.97 14.68
C ASP A 35 -24.22 -23.90 13.78
N LEU A 36 -23.05 -24.10 14.39
CA LEU A 36 -21.74 -24.08 13.71
C LEU A 36 -21.66 -25.06 12.54
N THR A 37 -22.43 -26.15 12.58
CA THR A 37 -22.44 -27.16 11.49
C THR A 37 -23.23 -26.71 10.26
N ILE A 38 -24.18 -25.80 10.46
CA ILE A 38 -24.96 -25.16 9.39
C ILE A 38 -24.14 -24.01 8.79
N ILE A 39 -23.54 -23.16 9.63
CA ILE A 39 -22.71 -22.00 9.20
C ILE A 39 -21.58 -22.45 8.26
N ALA A 40 -20.91 -23.54 8.58
CA ALA A 40 -19.79 -24.05 7.77
C ALA A 40 -20.19 -24.46 6.33
N LYS A 41 -21.49 -24.56 6.03
CA LYS A 41 -22.02 -24.95 4.72
C LYS A 41 -22.64 -23.79 3.93
N LEU A 42 -22.86 -22.64 4.59
CA LEU A 42 -23.47 -21.47 3.97
C LEU A 42 -22.40 -20.60 3.29
N ASP A 43 -22.73 -20.03 2.15
CA ASP A 43 -21.93 -18.94 1.59
C ASP A 43 -22.17 -17.62 2.37
N GLY A 44 -21.32 -16.62 2.13
CA GLY A 44 -21.40 -15.36 2.88
C GLY A 44 -22.74 -14.61 2.72
N GLY A 45 -23.39 -14.73 1.56
CA GLY A 45 -24.70 -14.13 1.30
C GLY A 45 -25.82 -14.84 2.06
N GLN A 46 -25.80 -16.16 2.05
CA GLN A 46 -26.76 -16.98 2.79
C GLN A 46 -26.63 -16.79 4.30
N LEU A 47 -25.40 -16.74 4.81
CA LEU A 47 -25.13 -16.48 6.22
C LEU A 47 -25.63 -15.07 6.64
N LYS A 48 -25.42 -14.06 5.80
CA LYS A 48 -25.93 -12.71 6.04
C LYS A 48 -27.46 -12.68 6.13
N ALA A 49 -28.15 -13.38 5.24
CA ALA A 49 -29.60 -13.47 5.24
C ALA A 49 -30.14 -14.20 6.49
N GLU A 50 -29.51 -15.31 6.89
CA GLU A 50 -29.90 -16.07 8.07
C GLU A 50 -29.68 -15.27 9.37
N LEU A 51 -28.54 -14.55 9.46
CA LEU A 51 -28.29 -13.62 10.57
C LEU A 51 -29.34 -12.51 10.64
N SER A 52 -29.71 -11.91 9.50
CA SER A 52 -30.77 -10.88 9.48
C SER A 52 -32.09 -11.42 10.03
N LYS A 53 -32.48 -12.63 9.61
CA LYS A 53 -33.70 -13.27 10.06
C LYS A 53 -33.66 -13.55 11.56
N LEU A 54 -32.60 -14.18 12.05
CA LEU A 54 -32.41 -14.49 13.46
C LEU A 54 -32.44 -13.24 14.36
N VAL A 55 -31.70 -12.18 13.95
CA VAL A 55 -31.71 -10.92 14.72
C VAL A 55 -33.10 -10.28 14.72
N THR A 56 -33.84 -10.34 13.61
CA THR A 56 -35.21 -9.83 13.53
C THR A 56 -36.13 -10.60 14.46
N GLU A 57 -36.08 -11.92 14.50
CA GLU A 57 -36.85 -12.76 15.41
C GLU A 57 -36.54 -12.46 16.89
N LEU A 58 -35.27 -12.29 17.22
CA LEU A 58 -34.83 -11.92 18.57
C LEU A 58 -35.32 -10.52 18.97
N LEU A 59 -35.22 -9.52 18.09
CA LEU A 59 -35.74 -8.18 18.32
C LEU A 59 -37.26 -8.14 18.55
N GLU A 60 -38.00 -8.98 17.84
CA GLU A 60 -39.45 -9.12 18.06
C GLU A 60 -39.78 -9.70 19.44
N SER A 61 -38.95 -10.62 19.92
CA SER A 61 -39.13 -11.23 21.26
C SER A 61 -38.81 -10.28 22.39
N GLU A 62 -37.86 -9.37 22.24
CA GLU A 62 -37.43 -8.39 23.28
C GLU A 62 -38.43 -7.24 23.46
N SER A 63 -39.41 -7.06 22.56
CA SER A 63 -40.46 -6.02 22.62
C SER A 63 -39.95 -4.59 22.83
N VAL A 64 -38.73 -4.29 22.35
CA VAL A 64 -38.15 -2.94 22.44
C VAL A 64 -38.70 -2.09 21.30
N PRO A 65 -39.23 -0.88 21.57
CA PRO A 65 -39.74 0.01 20.55
C PRO A 65 -38.59 0.64 19.77
N LEU A 66 -38.24 0.09 18.63
CA LEU A 66 -37.20 0.57 17.72
C LEU A 66 -37.83 1.10 16.43
N SER A 67 -37.31 2.21 15.93
CA SER A 67 -37.61 2.65 14.58
C SER A 67 -37.04 1.68 13.55
N MET A 68 -37.57 1.72 12.30
CA MET A 68 -37.05 0.90 11.20
C MET A 68 -35.54 1.09 11.02
N LYS A 69 -35.07 2.32 11.10
CA LYS A 69 -33.65 2.67 10.92
C LYS A 69 -32.77 2.08 12.03
N GLU A 70 -33.19 2.20 13.29
CA GLU A 70 -32.45 1.62 14.43
C GLU A 70 -32.38 0.09 14.36
N ARG A 71 -33.45 -0.54 13.84
CA ARG A 71 -33.48 -1.99 13.62
C ARG A 71 -32.50 -2.41 12.54
N GLU A 72 -32.46 -1.71 11.40
CA GLU A 72 -31.51 -1.97 10.31
C GLU A 72 -30.07 -1.75 10.76
N GLU A 73 -29.78 -0.68 11.50
CA GLU A 73 -28.47 -0.41 12.09
C GLU A 73 -28.03 -1.53 13.04
N LEU A 74 -28.90 -2.00 13.94
CA LEU A 74 -28.59 -3.10 14.85
C LEU A 74 -28.31 -4.41 14.10
N ILE A 75 -29.11 -4.75 13.08
CA ILE A 75 -28.89 -5.95 12.26
C ILE A 75 -27.52 -5.85 11.58
N SER A 76 -27.21 -4.70 10.96
CA SER A 76 -25.93 -4.47 10.31
C SER A 76 -24.76 -4.58 11.29
N ASP A 77 -24.90 -3.99 12.47
CA ASP A 77 -23.86 -4.02 13.49
C ASP A 77 -23.58 -5.45 13.98
N ILE A 78 -24.64 -6.26 14.22
CA ILE A 78 -24.46 -7.67 14.61
C ILE A 78 -23.83 -8.48 13.49
N GLN A 79 -24.19 -8.23 12.24
CA GLN A 79 -23.52 -8.85 11.10
C GLN A 79 -22.03 -8.50 11.06
N HIS A 80 -21.68 -7.25 11.28
CA HIS A 80 -20.28 -6.80 11.34
C HIS A 80 -19.50 -7.46 12.49
N GLU A 81 -20.15 -7.67 13.64
CA GLU A 81 -19.53 -8.36 14.79
C GLU A 81 -19.31 -9.85 14.50
N VAL A 82 -20.30 -10.52 13.94
CA VAL A 82 -20.24 -11.97 13.70
C VAL A 82 -19.37 -12.32 12.50
N MET A 83 -19.58 -11.66 11.37
CA MET A 83 -18.95 -12.01 10.08
C MET A 83 -17.71 -11.16 9.78
N GLY A 84 -17.68 -9.90 10.21
CA GLY A 84 -16.67 -8.92 9.86
C GLY A 84 -15.71 -8.58 11.00
N LEU A 85 -15.21 -7.35 10.98
CA LEU A 85 -14.26 -6.80 11.95
C LEU A 85 -14.94 -5.89 12.98
N GLY A 86 -16.20 -6.17 13.32
CA GLY A 86 -16.98 -5.37 14.28
C GLY A 86 -17.08 -3.90 13.87
N PRO A 87 -16.77 -2.96 14.78
CA PRO A 87 -16.87 -1.52 14.50
C PRO A 87 -15.99 -1.03 13.35
N LEU A 88 -14.93 -1.78 12.99
CA LEU A 88 -14.03 -1.40 11.87
C LEU A 88 -14.60 -1.75 10.50
N GLU A 89 -15.60 -2.61 10.41
CA GLU A 89 -16.11 -3.10 9.14
C GLU A 89 -16.56 -1.98 8.19
N PRO A 90 -17.32 -0.96 8.61
CA PRO A 90 -17.68 0.15 7.75
C PRO A 90 -16.47 0.91 7.20
N LEU A 91 -15.39 1.05 7.99
CA LEU A 91 -14.15 1.71 7.55
C LEU A 91 -13.36 0.86 6.56
N VAL A 92 -13.39 -0.47 6.75
CA VAL A 92 -12.75 -1.42 5.82
C VAL A 92 -13.48 -1.42 4.48
N GLN A 93 -14.82 -1.28 4.47
CA GLN A 93 -15.62 -1.22 3.26
C GLN A 93 -15.58 0.14 2.55
N ASP A 94 -15.30 1.24 3.26
CA ASP A 94 -15.22 2.59 2.70
C ASP A 94 -13.99 2.75 1.80
N GLN A 95 -14.18 2.83 0.48
CA GLN A 95 -13.10 2.94 -0.52
C GLN A 95 -12.29 4.24 -0.43
N THR A 96 -12.81 5.26 0.26
CA THR A 96 -12.09 6.53 0.46
C THR A 96 -11.03 6.45 1.56
N VAL A 97 -11.09 5.42 2.42
CA VAL A 97 -10.16 5.17 3.51
C VAL A 97 -8.97 4.35 3.01
N ASN A 98 -7.75 4.84 3.23
CA ASN A 98 -6.50 4.15 2.89
C ASN A 98 -5.91 3.39 4.08
N ASP A 99 -5.80 4.06 5.24
CA ASP A 99 -5.29 3.48 6.47
C ASP A 99 -6.31 3.66 7.60
N ILE A 100 -6.44 2.66 8.47
CA ILE A 100 -7.24 2.68 9.71
C ILE A 100 -6.26 2.49 10.86
N LEU A 101 -6.24 3.45 11.80
CA LEU A 101 -5.30 3.50 12.91
C LEU A 101 -6.07 3.52 14.23
N VAL A 102 -6.13 2.39 14.90
CA VAL A 102 -6.72 2.25 16.22
C VAL A 102 -5.61 2.42 17.26
N ASN A 103 -5.57 3.56 17.91
CA ASN A 103 -4.60 3.81 18.98
C ASN A 103 -5.06 3.21 20.32
N ARG A 104 -6.37 3.22 20.55
CA ARG A 104 -7.06 2.65 21.72
C ARG A 104 -8.49 2.31 21.34
N CYS A 105 -9.20 1.60 22.21
CA CYS A 105 -10.60 1.21 21.97
C CYS A 105 -11.54 2.41 21.70
N ASP A 106 -11.24 3.60 22.20
CA ASP A 106 -12.03 4.82 22.05
C ASP A 106 -11.45 5.84 21.05
N GLN A 107 -10.30 5.52 20.39
CA GLN A 107 -9.61 6.46 19.53
C GLN A 107 -9.17 5.80 18.21
N ILE A 108 -9.96 6.05 17.17
CA ILE A 108 -9.77 5.47 15.83
C ILE A 108 -9.61 6.61 14.82
N TYR A 109 -8.47 6.62 14.14
CA TYR A 109 -8.19 7.53 13.03
C TYR A 109 -8.29 6.80 11.71
N VAL A 110 -8.61 7.53 10.66
CA VAL A 110 -8.52 7.06 9.27
C VAL A 110 -7.68 8.02 8.45
N GLU A 111 -6.98 7.49 7.44
CA GLU A 111 -6.35 8.31 6.42
C GLU A 111 -7.26 8.37 5.19
N ARG A 112 -7.67 9.60 4.80
CA ARG A 112 -8.36 9.90 3.55
C ARG A 112 -7.58 10.93 2.76
N ALA A 113 -7.31 10.66 1.50
CA ALA A 113 -6.57 11.57 0.62
C ALA A 113 -5.25 12.11 1.23
N GLY A 114 -4.57 11.30 2.06
CA GLY A 114 -3.31 11.66 2.72
C GLY A 114 -3.45 12.49 4.00
N LYS A 115 -4.67 12.69 4.50
CA LYS A 115 -4.94 13.38 5.78
C LYS A 115 -5.50 12.41 6.81
N LEU A 116 -5.04 12.57 8.05
CA LEU A 116 -5.56 11.81 9.19
C LEU A 116 -6.76 12.53 9.78
N GLU A 117 -7.84 11.78 10.00
CA GLU A 117 -9.10 12.27 10.56
C GLU A 117 -9.53 11.35 11.72
N LEU A 118 -9.93 11.93 12.86
CA LEU A 118 -10.51 11.18 13.95
C LEU A 118 -11.95 10.79 13.58
N THR A 119 -12.32 9.53 13.83
CA THR A 119 -13.68 9.03 13.59
C THR A 119 -14.51 9.04 14.87
N ASP A 120 -15.82 8.98 14.73
CA ASP A 120 -16.75 8.78 15.85
C ASP A 120 -16.90 7.30 16.24
N ILE A 121 -16.31 6.40 15.47
CA ILE A 121 -16.35 4.95 15.69
C ILE A 121 -15.49 4.58 16.90
N LYS A 122 -16.02 3.69 17.74
CA LYS A 122 -15.34 3.21 18.96
C LYS A 122 -15.62 1.74 19.19
N PHE A 123 -14.67 1.06 19.79
CA PHE A 123 -14.93 -0.22 20.42
C PHE A 123 -15.61 0.02 21.77
N ARG A 124 -16.37 -0.94 22.25
CA ARG A 124 -17.03 -0.88 23.55
C ARG A 124 -16.02 -0.74 24.70
N ASP A 125 -14.98 -1.55 24.67
CA ASP A 125 -13.92 -1.63 25.66
C ASP A 125 -12.65 -2.26 25.06
N GLU A 126 -11.59 -2.32 25.85
CA GLU A 126 -10.32 -2.96 25.49
C GLU A 126 -10.48 -4.46 25.18
N GLY A 127 -11.33 -5.16 25.93
CA GLY A 127 -11.61 -6.58 25.70
C GLY A 127 -12.27 -6.83 24.36
N HIS A 128 -13.14 -5.92 23.91
CA HIS A 128 -13.74 -5.99 22.59
C HIS A 128 -12.70 -5.79 21.47
N LEU A 129 -11.84 -4.76 21.58
CA LEU A 129 -10.75 -4.54 20.63
C LEU A 129 -9.84 -5.77 20.56
N ARG A 130 -9.46 -6.33 21.70
CA ARG A 130 -8.61 -7.52 21.76
C ARG A 130 -9.22 -8.72 21.07
N LYS A 131 -10.53 -8.97 21.23
CA LYS A 131 -11.25 -10.05 20.54
C LYS A 131 -11.21 -9.88 19.02
N ILE A 132 -11.38 -8.66 18.51
CA ILE A 132 -11.28 -8.39 17.06
C ILE A 132 -9.85 -8.62 16.58
N ILE A 133 -8.83 -8.19 17.33
CA ILE A 133 -7.43 -8.48 17.00
C ILE A 133 -7.19 -10.00 16.95
N GLU A 134 -7.63 -10.74 17.95
CA GLU A 134 -7.50 -12.21 18.01
C GLU A 134 -8.22 -12.88 16.84
N LYS A 135 -9.40 -12.41 16.46
CA LYS A 135 -10.17 -12.88 15.30
C LYS A 135 -9.38 -12.71 13.99
N ILE A 136 -8.82 -11.52 13.77
CA ILE A 136 -7.97 -11.21 12.60
C ILE A 136 -6.77 -12.15 12.54
N VAL A 137 -6.06 -12.26 13.64
CA VAL A 137 -4.79 -12.99 13.75
C VAL A 137 -5.01 -14.50 13.60
N SER A 138 -6.07 -15.03 14.21
CA SER A 138 -6.43 -16.44 14.13
C SER A 138 -6.88 -16.86 12.73
N ALA A 139 -7.58 -15.98 11.99
CA ALA A 139 -8.03 -16.24 10.63
C ALA A 139 -6.86 -16.50 9.66
N VAL A 140 -5.65 -15.99 9.97
CA VAL A 140 -4.42 -16.20 9.20
C VAL A 140 -3.48 -17.24 9.83
N GLY A 141 -3.96 -18.00 10.80
CA GLY A 141 -3.20 -19.06 11.46
C GLY A 141 -2.05 -18.55 12.34
N ARG A 142 -2.14 -17.32 12.83
CA ARG A 142 -1.17 -16.72 13.76
C ARG A 142 -1.74 -16.60 15.16
N ARG A 143 -0.91 -16.19 16.11
CA ARG A 143 -1.26 -16.01 17.51
C ARG A 143 -0.72 -14.66 18.00
N ILE A 144 -1.46 -14.00 18.88
CA ILE A 144 -1.03 -12.85 19.64
C ILE A 144 -1.40 -13.05 21.10
N ASP A 145 -0.41 -12.96 21.98
CA ASP A 145 -0.55 -13.11 23.44
C ASP A 145 0.58 -12.37 24.17
N GLU A 146 0.61 -12.44 25.49
CA GLU A 146 1.64 -11.76 26.29
C GLU A 146 3.08 -12.22 25.98
N SER A 147 3.26 -13.46 25.49
CA SER A 147 4.56 -13.97 25.08
C SER A 147 4.97 -13.53 23.66
N SER A 148 4.00 -13.21 22.83
CA SER A 148 4.16 -12.70 21.48
C SER A 148 3.21 -11.53 21.26
N PRO A 149 3.51 -10.35 21.87
CA PRO A 149 2.55 -9.26 21.96
C PRO A 149 2.45 -8.38 20.71
N MET A 150 3.11 -8.74 19.64
CA MET A 150 3.07 -8.06 18.34
C MET A 150 2.86 -9.08 17.22
N VAL A 151 2.12 -8.69 16.20
CA VAL A 151 1.89 -9.52 15.01
C VAL A 151 1.66 -8.69 13.77
N ASP A 152 2.22 -9.15 12.66
CA ASP A 152 1.82 -8.74 11.33
C ASP A 152 0.90 -9.81 10.74
N ALA A 153 -0.22 -9.39 10.17
CA ALA A 153 -1.22 -10.24 9.56
C ALA A 153 -1.70 -9.65 8.23
N ARG A 154 -2.50 -10.42 7.51
CA ARG A 154 -3.09 -9.97 6.25
C ARG A 154 -4.54 -10.42 6.20
N LEU A 155 -5.44 -9.49 5.90
CA LEU A 155 -6.85 -9.82 5.68
C LEU A 155 -7.04 -10.56 4.35
N LEU A 156 -8.19 -11.18 4.19
CA LEU A 156 -8.55 -11.91 2.96
C LEU A 156 -8.60 -11.03 1.71
N ASP A 157 -8.90 -9.74 1.87
CA ASP A 157 -8.88 -8.75 0.79
C ASP A 157 -7.46 -8.29 0.41
N GLY A 158 -6.45 -8.74 1.15
CA GLY A 158 -5.05 -8.37 0.96
C GLY A 158 -4.57 -7.20 1.81
N SER A 159 -5.44 -6.56 2.61
CA SER A 159 -5.06 -5.47 3.52
C SER A 159 -4.07 -5.96 4.57
N ARG A 160 -3.05 -5.14 4.85
CA ARG A 160 -2.02 -5.43 5.86
C ARG A 160 -2.50 -5.00 7.23
N VAL A 161 -2.27 -5.81 8.22
CA VAL A 161 -2.60 -5.54 9.62
C VAL A 161 -1.35 -5.69 10.48
N ASN A 162 -1.04 -4.66 11.26
CA ASN A 162 -0.10 -4.75 12.36
C ASN A 162 -0.87 -4.55 13.66
N ALA A 163 -0.71 -5.43 14.63
CA ALA A 163 -1.31 -5.32 15.95
C ALA A 163 -0.26 -5.46 17.05
N ILE A 164 -0.44 -4.69 18.12
CA ILE A 164 0.36 -4.75 19.34
C ILE A 164 -0.54 -4.66 20.56
N ILE A 165 -0.25 -5.46 21.58
CA ILE A 165 -1.06 -5.56 22.80
C ILE A 165 -0.21 -5.29 24.05
N PRO A 166 -0.81 -5.05 25.21
CA PRO A 166 -0.11 -5.07 26.48
C PRO A 166 0.68 -6.36 26.71
N PRO A 167 1.87 -6.33 27.39
CA PRO A 167 2.41 -5.19 28.15
C PRO A 167 3.18 -4.15 27.32
N LEU A 168 3.41 -4.36 26.03
CA LEU A 168 4.20 -3.43 25.19
C LEU A 168 3.38 -2.18 24.80
N ALA A 169 2.10 -2.34 24.54
CA ALA A 169 1.18 -1.23 24.27
C ALA A 169 0.66 -0.68 25.61
N LEU A 170 1.23 0.45 26.05
CA LEU A 170 1.00 0.99 27.41
C LEU A 170 -0.40 1.55 27.61
N ASP A 171 -1.00 2.10 26.56
CA ASP A 171 -2.32 2.74 26.60
C ASP A 171 -3.48 1.82 26.18
N GLY A 172 -3.20 0.52 26.04
CA GLY A 172 -4.13 -0.48 25.54
C GLY A 172 -3.69 -1.05 24.19
N SER A 173 -4.44 -2.02 23.66
CA SER A 173 -4.15 -2.63 22.38
C SER A 173 -4.24 -1.61 21.23
N SER A 174 -3.36 -1.73 20.26
CA SER A 174 -3.36 -0.91 19.05
C SER A 174 -3.35 -1.78 17.80
N ILE A 175 -4.03 -1.33 16.76
CA ILE A 175 -4.07 -1.99 15.46
C ILE A 175 -3.99 -0.96 14.34
N SER A 176 -3.13 -1.24 13.35
CA SER A 176 -3.01 -0.46 12.13
C SER A 176 -3.37 -1.33 10.94
N ILE A 177 -4.32 -0.89 10.13
CA ILE A 177 -4.76 -1.60 8.93
C ILE A 177 -4.46 -0.70 7.73
N ARG A 178 -3.55 -1.13 6.86
CA ARG A 178 -3.34 -0.53 5.55
C ARG A 178 -4.17 -1.27 4.52
N LYS A 179 -5.19 -0.59 3.99
CA LYS A 179 -6.10 -1.20 3.02
C LYS A 179 -5.41 -1.48 1.69
N PHE A 180 -5.77 -2.61 1.13
CA PHE A 180 -5.34 -2.97 -0.21
C PHE A 180 -6.18 -2.19 -1.23
N SER A 181 -5.54 -1.25 -1.96
CA SER A 181 -6.24 -0.45 -2.96
C SER A 181 -6.72 -1.34 -4.10
N LYS A 182 -8.02 -1.30 -4.39
CA LYS A 182 -8.61 -1.98 -5.54
C LYS A 182 -8.47 -1.15 -6.81
N ASP A 183 -8.32 0.16 -6.69
CA ASP A 183 -8.20 1.08 -7.81
C ASP A 183 -6.77 1.08 -8.34
N LYS A 184 -6.64 0.52 -9.53
CA LYS A 184 -5.35 0.45 -10.25
C LYS A 184 -5.17 1.75 -11.03
N LEU A 185 -4.38 2.67 -10.48
CA LEU A 185 -3.97 3.86 -11.21
C LEU A 185 -3.23 3.48 -12.50
N GLN A 186 -3.49 4.24 -13.55
CA GLN A 186 -2.83 4.13 -14.84
C GLN A 186 -1.89 5.32 -15.05
N ILE A 187 -1.08 5.26 -16.10
CA ILE A 187 -0.17 6.36 -16.43
C ILE A 187 -0.92 7.65 -16.71
N THR A 188 -2.11 7.56 -17.32
CA THR A 188 -3.02 8.69 -17.57
C THR A 188 -3.42 9.39 -16.28
N ASP A 189 -3.70 8.64 -15.21
CA ASP A 189 -4.04 9.21 -13.91
C ASP A 189 -2.87 10.00 -13.30
N LEU A 190 -1.62 9.56 -13.53
CA LEU A 190 -0.44 10.29 -13.08
C LEU A 190 -0.24 11.58 -13.88
N VAL A 191 -0.56 11.57 -15.17
CA VAL A 191 -0.55 12.78 -16.00
C VAL A 191 -1.64 13.74 -15.56
N GLU A 192 -2.88 13.29 -15.37
CA GLU A 192 -3.99 14.11 -14.87
C GLU A 192 -3.70 14.71 -13.49
N LYS A 193 -3.08 13.92 -12.60
CA LYS A 193 -2.61 14.38 -11.27
C LYS A 193 -1.34 15.24 -11.37
N ARG A 194 -0.85 15.49 -12.59
CA ARG A 194 0.38 16.26 -12.85
C ARG A 194 1.60 15.72 -12.10
N SER A 195 1.64 14.42 -11.84
CA SER A 195 2.79 13.74 -11.21
C SER A 195 3.97 13.62 -12.17
N LEU A 196 3.69 13.59 -13.46
CA LEU A 196 4.62 13.62 -14.60
C LEU A 196 3.89 14.17 -15.85
N THR A 197 4.62 14.42 -16.94
CA THR A 197 4.04 14.90 -18.20
C THR A 197 3.76 13.75 -19.18
N PRO A 198 2.95 13.96 -20.23
CA PRO A 198 2.73 12.96 -21.28
C PRO A 198 4.02 12.50 -21.95
N GLU A 199 4.96 13.42 -22.18
CA GLU A 199 6.25 13.13 -22.85
C GLU A 199 7.13 12.26 -21.96
N ILE A 200 7.15 12.55 -20.65
CA ILE A 200 7.86 11.70 -19.67
C ILE A 200 7.21 10.31 -19.61
N ALA A 201 5.87 10.24 -19.69
CA ALA A 201 5.15 8.97 -19.69
C ALA A 201 5.54 8.09 -20.89
N GLU A 202 5.62 8.67 -22.09
CA GLU A 202 6.07 7.95 -23.30
C GLU A 202 7.53 7.54 -23.21
N LEU A 203 8.41 8.38 -22.67
CA LEU A 203 9.79 8.02 -22.43
C LEU A 203 9.92 6.84 -21.47
N LEU A 204 9.17 6.85 -20.37
CA LEU A 204 9.14 5.75 -19.39
C LEU A 204 8.62 4.45 -20.00
N ARG A 205 7.63 4.52 -20.89
CA ARG A 205 7.19 3.36 -21.68
C ARG A 205 8.33 2.79 -22.49
N GLY A 206 9.03 3.63 -23.27
CA GLY A 206 10.18 3.21 -24.07
C GLY A 206 11.30 2.61 -23.22
N ILE A 207 11.57 3.14 -22.03
CA ILE A 207 12.55 2.61 -21.07
C ILE A 207 12.21 1.17 -20.68
N VAL A 208 10.93 0.89 -20.37
CA VAL A 208 10.47 -0.46 -19.98
C VAL A 208 10.51 -1.41 -21.18
N GLU A 209 10.00 -0.99 -22.35
CA GLU A 209 10.02 -1.79 -23.58
C GLU A 209 11.44 -2.11 -24.03
N ALA A 210 12.37 -1.17 -23.86
CA ALA A 210 13.79 -1.37 -24.17
C ALA A 210 14.54 -2.25 -23.15
N ARG A 211 13.86 -2.78 -22.15
CA ARG A 211 14.45 -3.63 -21.10
C ARG A 211 15.58 -2.96 -20.34
N LEU A 212 15.40 -1.69 -19.96
CA LEU A 212 16.33 -1.02 -19.07
C LEU A 212 16.02 -1.38 -17.61
N ASN A 213 17.05 -1.59 -16.81
CA ASN A 213 16.92 -1.87 -15.39
C ASN A 213 16.62 -0.57 -14.62
N ILE A 214 15.49 -0.54 -13.91
CA ILE A 214 14.97 0.67 -13.28
C ILE A 214 15.01 0.55 -11.75
N LEU A 215 15.63 1.52 -11.11
CA LEU A 215 15.58 1.70 -9.65
C LEU A 215 14.71 2.91 -9.30
N ILE A 216 13.57 2.65 -8.67
CA ILE A 216 12.62 3.68 -8.25
C ILE A 216 12.92 4.08 -6.82
N SER A 217 13.31 5.32 -6.61
CA SER A 217 13.70 5.90 -5.34
C SER A 217 12.64 6.86 -4.79
N GLY A 218 12.56 6.96 -3.48
CA GLY A 218 11.66 7.92 -2.80
C GLY A 218 11.42 7.57 -1.33
N GLY A 219 10.94 8.52 -0.56
CA GLY A 219 10.55 8.34 0.83
C GLY A 219 9.28 7.49 1.00
N THR A 220 8.82 7.36 2.25
CA THR A 220 7.54 6.69 2.55
C THR A 220 6.37 7.49 2.00
N GLY A 221 5.40 6.81 1.39
CA GLY A 221 4.18 7.43 0.87
C GLY A 221 4.37 8.30 -0.38
N THR A 222 5.52 8.25 -1.06
CA THR A 222 5.80 9.01 -2.30
C THR A 222 5.18 8.42 -3.55
N GLY A 223 4.66 7.18 -3.49
CA GLY A 223 4.03 6.50 -4.62
C GLY A 223 4.96 5.56 -5.40
N LYS A 224 6.07 5.09 -4.80
CA LYS A 224 7.00 4.15 -5.44
C LYS A 224 6.32 2.87 -5.94
N THR A 225 5.54 2.21 -5.09
CA THR A 225 4.81 0.99 -5.48
C THR A 225 3.77 1.27 -6.57
N THR A 226 3.16 2.45 -6.55
CA THR A 226 2.20 2.88 -7.58
C THR A 226 2.89 3.02 -8.94
N ILE A 227 3.99 3.78 -9.01
CA ILE A 227 4.72 3.94 -10.28
C ILE A 227 5.35 2.63 -10.73
N LEU A 228 5.83 1.77 -9.82
CA LEU A 228 6.31 0.42 -10.14
C LEU A 228 5.21 -0.42 -10.80
N ASN A 229 4.00 -0.43 -10.25
CA ASN A 229 2.84 -1.11 -10.84
C ASN A 229 2.52 -0.58 -12.26
N ILE A 230 2.53 0.75 -12.41
CA ILE A 230 2.24 1.40 -13.69
C ILE A 230 3.33 1.07 -14.73
N LEU A 231 4.60 1.19 -14.37
CA LEU A 231 5.70 0.85 -15.28
C LEU A 231 5.68 -0.62 -15.66
N SER A 232 5.39 -1.50 -14.71
CA SER A 232 5.26 -2.93 -14.98
C SER A 232 4.15 -3.23 -16.00
N SER A 233 3.12 -2.37 -16.13
CA SER A 233 2.07 -2.56 -17.15
C SER A 233 2.55 -2.35 -18.59
N PHE A 234 3.71 -1.73 -18.79
CA PHE A 234 4.34 -1.55 -20.08
C PHE A 234 5.21 -2.74 -20.52
N ILE A 235 5.41 -3.72 -19.65
CA ILE A 235 6.10 -4.95 -20.00
C ILE A 235 5.25 -5.71 -21.03
N PRO A 236 5.82 -6.16 -22.16
CA PRO A 236 5.12 -6.93 -23.17
C PRO A 236 4.43 -8.18 -22.60
N THR A 237 3.28 -8.55 -23.18
CA THR A 237 2.43 -9.64 -22.66
C THR A 237 3.00 -11.03 -22.88
N ASP A 238 3.97 -11.18 -23.78
CA ASP A 238 4.68 -12.42 -24.09
C ASP A 238 5.85 -12.70 -23.12
N GLU A 239 6.18 -11.75 -22.24
CA GLU A 239 7.25 -11.91 -21.26
C GLU A 239 6.74 -12.53 -19.94
N ARG A 240 7.54 -13.46 -19.39
CA ARG A 240 7.29 -14.06 -18.08
C ARG A 240 7.81 -13.15 -16.98
N ILE A 241 6.90 -12.69 -16.11
CA ILE A 241 7.23 -11.81 -14.99
C ILE A 241 7.20 -12.62 -13.69
N VAL A 242 8.22 -12.47 -12.86
CA VAL A 242 8.20 -12.94 -11.47
C VAL A 242 8.25 -11.75 -10.54
N THR A 243 7.25 -11.61 -9.67
CA THR A 243 7.25 -10.57 -8.62
C THR A 243 7.73 -11.14 -7.29
N ILE A 244 8.50 -10.36 -6.54
CA ILE A 244 9.02 -10.73 -5.22
C ILE A 244 8.74 -9.57 -4.26
N GLU A 245 8.02 -9.86 -3.18
CA GLU A 245 7.55 -8.85 -2.24
C GLU A 245 7.60 -9.37 -0.80
N ASP A 246 7.79 -8.49 0.17
CA ASP A 246 7.60 -8.82 1.59
C ASP A 246 6.13 -9.09 1.89
N SER A 247 5.27 -8.31 1.28
CA SER A 247 3.83 -8.47 1.31
C SER A 247 3.30 -8.03 -0.05
N ALA A 248 2.54 -8.90 -0.70
CA ALA A 248 2.15 -8.72 -2.09
C ALA A 248 1.19 -7.52 -2.26
N GLU A 249 1.72 -6.40 -2.70
CA GLU A 249 0.99 -5.18 -3.07
C GLU A 249 0.88 -5.00 -4.59
N LEU A 250 1.80 -5.61 -5.34
CA LEU A 250 1.84 -5.48 -6.79
C LEU A 250 0.65 -6.19 -7.45
N GLN A 251 0.04 -5.51 -8.40
CA GLN A 251 -1.15 -5.96 -9.13
C GLN A 251 -0.92 -5.84 -10.63
N LEU A 252 0.02 -6.61 -11.16
CA LEU A 252 0.31 -6.64 -12.58
C LEU A 252 -0.89 -7.19 -13.36
N ARG A 253 -1.07 -6.68 -14.60
CA ARG A 253 -2.22 -7.06 -15.47
C ARG A 253 -1.89 -8.13 -16.49
N GLN A 254 -0.62 -8.44 -16.67
CA GLN A 254 -0.16 -9.45 -17.62
C GLN A 254 -0.62 -10.84 -17.18
N GLU A 255 -0.88 -11.71 -18.14
CA GLU A 255 -1.35 -13.08 -17.89
C GLU A 255 -0.24 -13.96 -17.29
N HIS A 256 1.00 -13.76 -17.74
CA HIS A 256 2.13 -14.59 -17.35
C HIS A 256 2.92 -14.00 -16.17
N VAL A 257 2.26 -13.86 -15.02
CA VAL A 257 2.84 -13.36 -13.77
C VAL A 257 2.88 -14.44 -12.70
N VAL A 258 4.06 -14.67 -12.12
CA VAL A 258 4.23 -15.50 -10.92
C VAL A 258 4.53 -14.60 -9.74
N ARG A 259 3.69 -14.64 -8.72
CA ARG A 259 3.81 -13.79 -7.54
C ARG A 259 4.43 -14.57 -6.39
N LEU A 260 5.51 -14.06 -5.83
CA LEU A 260 6.20 -14.63 -4.68
C LEU A 260 6.15 -13.64 -3.52
N GLU A 261 5.85 -14.15 -2.34
CA GLU A 261 5.79 -13.38 -1.10
C GLU A 261 6.67 -14.04 -0.03
N THR A 262 7.37 -13.24 0.77
CA THR A 262 8.17 -13.74 1.88
C THR A 262 7.28 -14.41 2.93
N ARG A 263 7.87 -15.26 3.71
CA ARG A 263 7.22 -15.84 4.87
C ARG A 263 8.05 -15.54 6.11
N PRO A 264 7.53 -14.75 7.06
CA PRO A 264 8.21 -14.55 8.33
C PRO A 264 8.27 -15.86 9.13
N PRO A 265 9.19 -15.98 10.08
CA PRO A 265 9.29 -17.16 10.93
C PRO A 265 7.99 -17.39 11.71
N ASN A 266 7.69 -18.67 12.00
CA ASN A 266 6.59 -19.04 12.87
C ASN A 266 6.91 -18.70 14.34
N VAL A 267 5.97 -18.97 15.25
CA VAL A 267 6.13 -18.71 16.70
C VAL A 267 7.32 -19.44 17.35
N GLU A 268 7.86 -20.47 16.68
CA GLU A 268 9.05 -21.21 17.10
C GLU A 268 10.35 -20.66 16.47
N GLY A 269 10.27 -19.55 15.71
CA GLY A 269 11.39 -18.96 14.98
C GLY A 269 11.85 -19.78 13.76
N ARG A 270 10.98 -20.65 13.21
CA ARG A 270 11.31 -21.54 12.10
C ARG A 270 10.45 -21.25 10.86
N GLY A 271 10.93 -21.72 9.69
CA GLY A 271 10.18 -21.68 8.45
C GLY A 271 10.16 -20.31 7.80
N GLU A 272 11.04 -19.39 8.16
CA GLU A 272 11.27 -18.15 7.45
C GLU A 272 11.67 -18.42 6.00
N VAL A 273 11.14 -17.61 5.07
CA VAL A 273 11.58 -17.52 3.68
C VAL A 273 11.79 -16.06 3.36
N SER A 274 13.05 -15.66 3.25
CA SER A 274 13.46 -14.28 3.00
C SER A 274 13.32 -13.89 1.52
N GLN A 275 13.27 -12.58 1.22
CA GLN A 275 13.35 -12.09 -0.16
C GLN A 275 14.58 -12.63 -0.89
N ARG A 276 15.72 -12.71 -0.20
CA ARG A 276 16.97 -13.22 -0.75
C ARG A 276 16.85 -14.65 -1.28
N GLU A 277 16.18 -15.53 -0.52
CA GLU A 277 15.92 -16.91 -0.95
C GLU A 277 14.98 -16.96 -2.14
N LEU A 278 13.97 -16.09 -2.16
CA LEU A 278 13.02 -15.98 -3.29
C LEU A 278 13.73 -15.51 -4.56
N VAL A 279 14.62 -14.50 -4.49
CA VAL A 279 15.40 -14.06 -5.67
C VAL A 279 16.24 -15.21 -6.21
N LYS A 280 16.98 -15.93 -5.35
CA LYS A 280 17.80 -17.08 -5.77
C LYS A 280 16.96 -18.19 -6.40
N ASN A 281 15.77 -18.44 -5.90
CA ASN A 281 14.86 -19.42 -6.50
C ASN A 281 14.29 -18.92 -7.83
N CYS A 282 13.94 -17.62 -7.91
CA CYS A 282 13.39 -16.97 -9.08
C CYS A 282 14.30 -17.16 -10.32
N LEU A 283 15.62 -17.03 -10.18
CA LEU A 283 16.59 -17.22 -11.25
C LEU A 283 16.54 -18.63 -11.91
N ARG A 284 15.93 -19.61 -11.24
CA ARG A 284 15.71 -20.98 -11.76
C ARG A 284 14.31 -21.15 -12.36
N MET A 285 13.46 -20.11 -12.28
CA MET A 285 12.10 -20.15 -12.78
C MET A 285 11.95 -19.64 -14.21
N ARG A 286 13.07 -19.31 -14.86
CA ARG A 286 13.12 -18.72 -16.21
C ARG A 286 12.30 -17.44 -16.34
N PRO A 287 12.52 -16.44 -15.51
CA PRO A 287 11.87 -15.15 -15.66
C PRO A 287 12.47 -14.38 -16.85
N ASP A 288 11.64 -13.65 -17.61
CA ASP A 288 12.09 -12.63 -18.54
C ASP A 288 12.29 -11.30 -17.80
N ARG A 289 11.46 -11.03 -16.77
CA ARG A 289 11.54 -9.85 -15.92
C ARG A 289 11.40 -10.23 -14.45
N ILE A 290 12.18 -9.56 -13.61
CA ILE A 290 12.04 -9.64 -12.16
C ILE A 290 11.57 -8.28 -11.66
N VAL A 291 10.44 -8.27 -10.95
CA VAL A 291 9.89 -7.06 -10.34
C VAL A 291 9.90 -7.24 -8.83
N MET A 292 10.75 -6.48 -8.14
CA MET A 292 10.81 -6.51 -6.68
C MET A 292 10.05 -5.32 -6.10
N GLY A 293 9.16 -5.59 -5.15
CA GLY A 293 8.42 -4.55 -4.46
C GLY A 293 9.33 -3.51 -3.83
N GLU A 294 10.33 -3.95 -3.09
CA GLU A 294 11.33 -3.08 -2.45
C GLU A 294 12.57 -3.88 -2.03
N VAL A 295 13.75 -3.24 -2.14
CA VAL A 295 15.00 -3.76 -1.55
C VAL A 295 15.32 -3.04 -0.24
N ARG A 296 15.57 -3.81 0.82
CA ARG A 296 15.79 -3.30 2.18
C ARG A 296 17.06 -3.82 2.84
N SER A 297 17.61 -4.92 2.35
CA SER A 297 18.74 -5.64 2.97
C SER A 297 19.62 -6.31 1.90
N GLY A 298 20.19 -7.45 2.22
CA GLY A 298 21.16 -8.18 1.38
C GLY A 298 20.62 -8.73 0.06
N GLU A 299 19.29 -8.84 -0.12
CA GLU A 299 18.65 -9.22 -1.38
C GLU A 299 18.98 -8.25 -2.51
N CYS A 300 19.34 -7.01 -2.16
CA CYS A 300 19.80 -6.00 -3.12
C CYS A 300 20.96 -6.52 -3.99
N LEU A 301 21.90 -7.24 -3.40
CA LEU A 301 23.01 -7.84 -4.15
C LEU A 301 22.52 -8.90 -5.13
N ASP A 302 21.64 -9.81 -4.69
CA ASP A 302 21.13 -10.88 -5.55
C ASP A 302 20.30 -10.30 -6.72
N MET A 303 19.59 -9.16 -6.48
CA MET A 303 18.91 -8.40 -7.52
C MET A 303 19.88 -7.77 -8.52
N LEU A 304 20.95 -7.12 -8.06
CA LEU A 304 22.01 -6.60 -8.95
C LEU A 304 22.67 -7.73 -9.77
N GLN A 305 22.85 -8.91 -9.18
CA GLN A 305 23.31 -10.08 -9.89
C GLN A 305 22.35 -10.48 -11.02
N ALA A 306 21.06 -10.53 -10.75
CA ALA A 306 20.05 -10.82 -11.76
C ALA A 306 20.12 -9.83 -12.93
N MET A 307 20.17 -8.53 -12.63
CA MET A 307 20.29 -7.45 -13.61
C MET A 307 21.56 -7.58 -14.47
N ASN A 308 22.68 -8.03 -13.91
CA ASN A 308 23.96 -8.21 -14.62
C ASN A 308 24.09 -9.55 -15.36
N THR A 309 23.17 -10.50 -15.18
CA THR A 309 23.29 -11.86 -15.71
C THR A 309 22.16 -12.26 -16.66
N GLY A 310 21.61 -11.28 -17.40
CA GLY A 310 20.67 -11.53 -18.49
C GLY A 310 19.20 -11.45 -18.11
N HIS A 311 18.87 -10.88 -16.94
CA HIS A 311 17.50 -10.55 -16.56
C HIS A 311 17.26 -9.03 -16.70
N ASP A 312 17.63 -8.53 -17.91
CA ASP A 312 17.47 -7.11 -18.26
C ASP A 312 16.02 -6.65 -18.18
N GLY A 313 15.83 -5.38 -17.81
CA GLY A 313 14.51 -4.77 -17.63
C GLY A 313 13.86 -5.13 -16.31
N SER A 314 14.63 -5.53 -15.32
CA SER A 314 14.18 -5.72 -13.96
C SER A 314 13.88 -4.37 -13.29
N LEU A 315 12.85 -4.35 -12.44
CA LEU A 315 12.40 -3.15 -11.74
C LEU A 315 12.38 -3.40 -10.23
N THR A 316 12.82 -2.41 -9.47
CA THR A 316 12.70 -2.45 -7.99
C THR A 316 12.55 -1.07 -7.40
N THR A 317 12.11 -1.01 -6.13
CA THR A 317 12.07 0.24 -5.38
C THR A 317 13.07 0.25 -4.22
N ILE A 318 13.45 1.44 -3.80
CA ILE A 318 14.33 1.68 -2.66
C ILE A 318 13.94 2.96 -1.92
N HIS A 319 14.13 2.97 -0.61
CA HIS A 319 13.95 4.18 0.18
C HIS A 319 15.19 5.06 0.16
N ALA A 320 15.11 6.21 -0.53
CA ALA A 320 16.12 7.28 -0.48
C ALA A 320 15.48 8.64 -0.80
N ASN A 321 16.18 9.73 -0.44
CA ASN A 321 15.66 11.10 -0.59
C ASN A 321 16.10 11.75 -1.91
N THR A 322 17.22 11.32 -2.47
CA THR A 322 17.74 11.81 -3.75
C THR A 322 18.28 10.65 -4.60
N PRO A 323 18.46 10.83 -5.92
CA PRO A 323 19.08 9.81 -6.78
C PRO A 323 20.49 9.42 -6.32
N ARG A 324 21.26 10.34 -5.77
CA ARG A 324 22.62 10.09 -5.27
C ARG A 324 22.57 9.30 -3.95
N ASP A 325 21.69 9.67 -3.03
CA ASP A 325 21.47 8.91 -1.78
C ASP A 325 21.00 7.49 -2.08
N CYS A 326 20.22 7.33 -3.14
CA CYS A 326 19.76 6.03 -3.61
C CYS A 326 20.94 5.09 -3.88
N LEU A 327 21.97 5.55 -4.63
CA LEU A 327 23.17 4.75 -4.90
C LEU A 327 23.98 4.45 -3.64
N THR A 328 24.14 5.43 -2.76
CA THR A 328 24.78 5.22 -1.44
C THR A 328 24.01 4.20 -0.61
N ARG A 329 22.68 4.22 -0.66
CA ARG A 329 21.83 3.24 0.02
C ARG A 329 22.04 1.84 -0.55
N VAL A 330 22.13 1.69 -1.89
CA VAL A 330 22.46 0.42 -2.55
C VAL A 330 23.81 -0.11 -2.06
N GLU A 331 24.87 0.74 -2.01
CA GLU A 331 26.18 0.35 -1.46
C GLU A 331 26.04 -0.19 -0.02
N THR A 332 25.28 0.49 0.81
CA THR A 332 25.02 0.07 2.20
C THR A 332 24.31 -1.28 2.29
N LEU A 333 23.25 -1.48 1.49
CA LEU A 333 22.49 -2.73 1.48
C LEU A 333 23.33 -3.93 1.01
N VAL A 334 24.18 -3.72 0.01
CA VAL A 334 25.13 -4.75 -0.45
C VAL A 334 26.15 -5.07 0.63
N ALA A 335 26.67 -4.07 1.35
CA ALA A 335 27.58 -4.32 2.47
C ALA A 335 26.91 -5.15 3.58
N MET A 336 25.62 -4.93 3.86
CA MET A 336 24.82 -5.72 4.82
C MET A 336 24.68 -7.20 4.40
N ALA A 337 24.84 -7.52 3.11
CA ALA A 337 24.84 -8.91 2.63
C ALA A 337 26.07 -9.73 3.09
N GLY A 338 27.02 -9.09 3.78
CA GLY A 338 28.20 -9.72 4.35
C GLY A 338 29.35 -9.98 3.36
N LEU A 339 29.29 -9.38 2.16
CA LEU A 339 30.38 -9.45 1.17
C LEU A 339 31.34 -8.28 1.34
N ASN A 340 32.61 -8.62 1.53
CA ASN A 340 33.68 -7.63 1.64
C ASN A 340 34.24 -7.30 0.25
N LEU A 341 33.48 -6.52 -0.53
CA LEU A 341 33.89 -6.05 -1.84
C LEU A 341 34.63 -4.71 -1.70
N ALA A 342 35.73 -4.53 -2.45
CA ALA A 342 36.35 -3.21 -2.57
C ALA A 342 35.32 -2.20 -3.12
N THR A 343 35.25 -1.03 -2.53
CA THR A 343 34.25 0.02 -2.88
C THR A 343 34.20 0.31 -4.37
N LYS A 344 35.35 0.39 -5.04
CA LYS A 344 35.43 0.59 -6.47
C LYS A 344 34.79 -0.54 -7.29
N ALA A 345 35.02 -1.80 -6.88
CA ALA A 345 34.43 -2.96 -7.54
C ALA A 345 32.91 -2.99 -7.32
N LEU A 346 32.44 -2.67 -6.13
CA LEU A 346 31.02 -2.57 -5.82
C LEU A 346 30.34 -1.49 -6.68
N ARG A 347 30.92 -0.31 -6.78
CA ARG A 347 30.39 0.80 -7.59
C ARG A 347 30.36 0.45 -9.07
N HIS A 348 31.38 -0.22 -9.56
CA HIS A 348 31.37 -0.72 -10.94
C HIS A 348 30.24 -1.72 -11.15
N TYR A 349 30.03 -2.61 -10.21
CA TYR A 349 28.96 -3.60 -10.26
C TYR A 349 27.57 -2.97 -10.26
N ILE A 350 27.35 -1.93 -9.43
CA ILE A 350 26.11 -1.15 -9.38
C ILE A 350 25.89 -0.41 -10.71
N SER A 351 26.93 0.27 -11.22
CA SER A 351 26.84 1.07 -12.44
C SER A 351 26.64 0.23 -13.71
N SER A 352 26.97 -1.07 -13.67
CA SER A 352 26.69 -1.98 -14.77
C SER A 352 25.32 -2.65 -14.68
N ALA A 353 24.72 -2.69 -13.48
CA ALA A 353 23.43 -3.36 -13.24
C ALA A 353 22.24 -2.43 -13.45
N ILE A 354 22.35 -1.17 -13.07
CA ILE A 354 21.24 -0.22 -13.06
C ILE A 354 21.43 0.79 -14.19
N ASP A 355 20.43 0.92 -15.06
CA ASP A 355 20.45 1.86 -16.18
C ASP A 355 19.81 3.20 -15.78
N VAL A 356 18.70 3.18 -15.05
CA VAL A 356 17.87 4.35 -14.79
C VAL A 356 17.48 4.44 -13.31
N VAL A 357 17.59 5.64 -12.75
CA VAL A 357 17.06 5.99 -11.43
C VAL A 357 15.92 6.98 -11.58
N LEU A 358 14.75 6.63 -11.06
CA LEU A 358 13.55 7.46 -11.03
C LEU A 358 13.27 7.89 -9.60
N GLN A 359 13.26 9.20 -9.33
CA GLN A 359 13.00 9.74 -8.00
C GLN A 359 11.57 10.22 -7.86
N MET A 360 10.86 9.69 -6.87
CA MET A 360 9.51 10.11 -6.47
C MET A 360 9.55 10.89 -5.17
N THR A 361 8.85 12.03 -5.12
CA THR A 361 8.78 12.86 -3.92
C THR A 361 7.33 13.23 -3.60
N ARG A 362 6.99 13.22 -2.32
CA ARG A 362 5.75 13.81 -1.81
C ARG A 362 6.04 15.23 -1.38
N LEU A 363 5.38 16.18 -2.01
CA LEU A 363 5.57 17.61 -1.74
C LEU A 363 4.78 18.07 -0.51
N SER A 364 5.00 19.31 -0.10
CA SER A 364 4.41 19.88 1.12
C SER A 364 2.89 20.02 1.08
N ASP A 365 2.30 20.09 -0.10
CA ASP A 365 0.84 20.09 -0.32
C ASP A 365 0.22 18.68 -0.36
N GLY A 366 1.04 17.64 -0.21
CA GLY A 366 0.64 16.24 -0.30
C GLY A 366 0.66 15.65 -1.71
N SER A 367 0.87 16.47 -2.75
CA SER A 367 1.02 15.98 -4.12
C SER A 367 2.27 15.13 -4.28
N ARG A 368 2.23 14.19 -5.22
CA ARG A 368 3.35 13.29 -5.53
C ARG A 368 3.87 13.61 -6.91
N LYS A 369 5.17 13.85 -7.02
CA LYS A 369 5.83 14.21 -8.28
C LYS A 369 7.01 13.29 -8.55
N MET A 370 7.25 12.99 -9.81
CA MET A 370 8.55 12.52 -10.27
C MET A 370 9.49 13.72 -10.24
N THR A 371 10.41 13.76 -9.30
CA THR A 371 11.28 14.94 -9.14
C THR A 371 12.57 14.85 -9.94
N SER A 372 13.01 13.66 -10.32
CA SER A 372 14.16 13.44 -11.19
C SER A 372 14.06 12.12 -11.94
N LEU A 373 14.50 12.12 -13.18
CA LEU A 373 14.78 10.93 -13.98
C LEU A 373 16.25 11.02 -14.41
N SER A 374 17.07 10.05 -14.02
CA SER A 374 18.52 10.05 -14.26
C SER A 374 18.97 8.74 -14.89
N GLU A 375 19.91 8.81 -15.82
CA GLU A 375 20.63 7.67 -16.40
C GLU A 375 21.94 7.45 -15.65
N ILE A 376 22.31 6.21 -15.41
CA ILE A 376 23.66 5.83 -14.97
C ILE A 376 24.52 5.61 -16.21
N VAL A 377 25.49 6.48 -16.43
CA VAL A 377 26.32 6.45 -17.64
C VAL A 377 27.66 5.72 -17.45
N GLY A 378 27.91 5.18 -16.28
CA GLY A 378 29.10 4.45 -15.89
C GLY A 378 29.81 5.05 -14.71
N MET A 379 31.14 5.00 -14.71
CA MET A 379 31.97 5.51 -13.62
C MET A 379 32.99 6.52 -14.12
N GLU A 380 33.24 7.54 -13.31
CA GLU A 380 34.36 8.47 -13.47
C GLU A 380 35.28 8.33 -12.25
N GLY A 381 36.45 7.73 -12.46
CA GLY A 381 37.34 7.38 -11.36
C GLY A 381 36.73 6.32 -10.43
N GLU A 382 36.37 6.74 -9.22
CA GLU A 382 35.70 5.89 -8.21
C GLU A 382 34.22 6.28 -8.01
N THR A 383 33.70 7.24 -8.75
CA THR A 383 32.34 7.76 -8.57
C THR A 383 31.42 7.25 -9.67
N ILE A 384 30.22 6.82 -9.30
CA ILE A 384 29.16 6.49 -10.28
C ILE A 384 28.64 7.81 -10.85
N THR A 385 28.63 7.91 -12.19
CA THR A 385 28.17 9.08 -12.92
C THR A 385 26.70 8.97 -13.21
N LEU A 386 25.92 9.85 -12.60
CA LEU A 386 24.50 10.05 -12.88
C LEU A 386 24.34 11.25 -13.81
N GLN A 387 23.54 11.06 -14.85
CA GLN A 387 23.17 12.09 -15.79
C GLN A 387 21.66 12.34 -15.66
N GLU A 388 21.32 13.51 -15.13
CA GLU A 388 19.93 13.91 -15.00
C GLU A 388 19.35 14.22 -16.39
N ILE A 389 18.19 13.63 -16.71
CA ILE A 389 17.50 13.80 -17.99
C ILE A 389 16.34 14.76 -17.83
N PHE A 390 15.50 14.52 -16.85
CA PHE A 390 14.36 15.36 -16.46
C PHE A 390 14.42 15.70 -14.99
N LEU A 391 14.00 16.91 -14.65
CA LEU A 391 13.83 17.36 -13.29
C LEU A 391 12.53 18.13 -13.12
N PHE A 392 11.97 18.08 -11.93
CA PHE A 392 10.89 18.95 -11.48
C PHE A 392 11.46 20.07 -10.65
N LYS A 393 11.26 21.31 -11.06
CA LYS A 393 11.68 22.50 -10.33
C LYS A 393 10.47 23.16 -9.70
N GLN A 394 10.37 23.13 -8.39
CA GLN A 394 9.37 23.87 -7.65
C GLN A 394 9.65 25.37 -7.78
N THR A 395 8.64 26.16 -8.18
CA THR A 395 8.74 27.61 -8.36
C THR A 395 8.11 28.37 -7.21
N GLY A 396 7.16 27.79 -6.49
CA GLY A 396 6.51 28.44 -5.36
C GLY A 396 5.34 27.66 -4.77
N LEU A 397 4.59 28.37 -3.93
CA LEU A 397 3.31 27.94 -3.37
C LEU A 397 2.28 29.03 -3.69
N ASP A 398 1.04 28.62 -4.01
CA ASP A 398 -0.06 29.57 -4.13
C ASP A 398 -0.66 29.96 -2.77
N GLU A 399 -1.67 30.83 -2.80
CA GLU A 399 -2.40 31.26 -1.60
C GLU A 399 -3.07 30.11 -0.85
N GLN A 400 -3.37 29.00 -1.53
CA GLN A 400 -3.94 27.79 -0.96
C GLN A 400 -2.87 26.77 -0.52
N ARG A 401 -1.59 27.17 -0.56
CA ARG A 401 -0.40 26.36 -0.25
C ARG A 401 -0.22 25.15 -1.17
N LYS A 402 -0.76 25.20 -2.39
CA LYS A 402 -0.46 24.21 -3.43
C LYS A 402 0.89 24.50 -4.05
N VAL A 403 1.61 23.46 -4.35
CA VAL A 403 2.93 23.55 -4.98
C VAL A 403 2.76 23.81 -6.48
N HIS A 404 3.43 24.86 -6.94
CA HIS A 404 3.63 25.15 -8.36
C HIS A 404 5.06 24.81 -8.76
N GLY A 405 5.22 24.36 -9.99
CA GLY A 405 6.52 24.01 -10.54
C GLY A 405 6.45 23.63 -11.99
N THR A 406 7.59 23.35 -12.56
CA THR A 406 7.77 22.99 -13.96
C THR A 406 8.61 21.75 -14.09
N PHE A 407 8.26 20.89 -15.03
CA PHE A 407 9.17 19.86 -15.51
C PHE A 407 10.03 20.46 -16.63
N MET A 408 11.29 20.12 -16.62
CA MET A 408 12.24 20.57 -17.65
C MET A 408 13.23 19.46 -17.96
N ALA A 409 13.65 19.41 -19.22
CA ALA A 409 14.75 18.58 -19.64
C ALA A 409 16.08 19.26 -19.29
N SER A 410 17.10 18.46 -19.01
CA SER A 410 18.47 18.99 -18.76
C SER A 410 19.23 19.38 -20.02
N GLY A 411 18.70 19.09 -21.21
CA GLY A 411 19.38 19.24 -22.49
C GLY A 411 20.28 18.06 -22.84
N VAL A 412 20.34 17.08 -21.97
CA VAL A 412 21.17 15.91 -22.20
C VAL A 412 20.36 14.83 -22.90
N ARG A 413 20.88 14.31 -24.01
CA ARG A 413 20.34 13.15 -24.69
C ARG A 413 20.90 11.87 -24.06
N PRO A 414 20.03 11.01 -23.47
CA PRO A 414 20.47 9.79 -22.80
C PRO A 414 21.12 8.80 -23.78
N LYS A 415 22.09 8.03 -23.30
CA LYS A 415 22.74 6.96 -24.08
C LYS A 415 21.75 5.85 -24.45
N PHE A 416 20.80 5.55 -23.59
CA PHE A 416 19.82 4.50 -23.84
C PHE A 416 18.92 4.77 -25.07
N VAL A 417 18.87 5.99 -25.59
CA VAL A 417 18.15 6.30 -26.83
C VAL A 417 18.72 5.52 -28.03
N GLU A 418 20.01 5.15 -28.01
CA GLU A 418 20.58 4.27 -29.03
C GLU A 418 19.98 2.86 -28.99
N ARG A 419 19.65 2.36 -27.77
CA ARG A 419 18.94 1.08 -27.61
C ARG A 419 17.50 1.17 -28.13
N PHE A 420 16.84 2.30 -27.93
CA PHE A 420 15.50 2.56 -28.51
C PHE A 420 15.51 2.47 -30.03
N LYS A 421 16.47 3.14 -30.66
CA LYS A 421 16.63 3.07 -32.15
C LYS A 421 16.85 1.64 -32.63
N ALA A 422 17.69 0.86 -31.96
CA ALA A 422 17.96 -0.53 -32.32
C ALA A 422 16.69 -1.41 -32.21
N LEU A 423 15.74 -1.07 -31.32
CA LEU A 423 14.49 -1.78 -31.10
C LEU A 423 13.31 -1.19 -31.89
N GLY A 424 13.52 -0.10 -32.65
CA GLY A 424 12.47 0.59 -33.39
C GLY A 424 11.49 1.39 -32.52
N ILE A 425 11.87 1.70 -31.27
CA ILE A 425 11.09 2.53 -30.36
C ILE A 425 11.30 4.00 -30.73
N ALA A 426 10.24 4.66 -31.18
CA ALA A 426 10.28 6.07 -31.55
C ALA A 426 10.28 6.96 -30.30
N VAL A 427 11.19 7.92 -30.26
CA VAL A 427 11.20 9.00 -29.26
C VAL A 427 11.44 10.31 -29.98
N ASP A 428 10.59 11.28 -29.73
CA ASP A 428 10.79 12.63 -30.24
C ASP A 428 12.04 13.24 -29.59
N ALA A 429 13.02 13.65 -30.43
CA ALA A 429 14.25 14.25 -29.91
C ALA A 429 14.02 15.58 -29.19
N ASP A 430 12.93 16.27 -29.52
CA ASP A 430 12.57 17.57 -28.93
C ASP A 430 12.15 17.46 -27.47
N ILE A 431 11.88 16.25 -26.95
CA ILE A 431 11.59 16.08 -25.52
C ILE A 431 12.78 16.40 -24.63
N PHE A 432 13.99 16.32 -25.16
CA PHE A 432 15.25 16.61 -24.44
C PHE A 432 15.70 18.08 -24.56
N ASP A 433 14.90 18.93 -25.22
CA ASP A 433 15.20 20.35 -25.36
C ASP A 433 15.05 21.07 -24.02
N PRO A 434 16.11 21.67 -23.49
CA PRO A 434 16.09 22.39 -22.20
C PRO A 434 15.23 23.67 -22.22
N GLU A 435 14.92 24.20 -23.42
CA GLU A 435 14.04 25.36 -23.58
C GLU A 435 12.57 24.97 -23.45
N LYS A 436 12.26 23.67 -23.56
CA LYS A 436 10.90 23.16 -23.42
C LYS A 436 10.53 23.01 -21.95
N ILE A 437 9.63 23.85 -21.48
CA ILE A 437 9.16 23.90 -20.10
C ILE A 437 7.71 23.39 -20.06
N TYR A 438 7.45 22.45 -19.19
CA TYR A 438 6.12 21.89 -18.98
C TYR A 438 5.59 22.36 -17.62
N GLU A 439 4.64 23.31 -17.65
CA GLU A 439 3.98 23.84 -16.44
C GLU A 439 3.00 22.80 -15.87
N VAL A 440 3.00 22.66 -14.54
CA VAL A 440 2.15 21.71 -13.81
C VAL A 440 1.62 22.30 -12.51
#